data_ec13c68b5107da13bd7abb28e5f66aeb
#
_entry.id   ec13c68b5107da13bd7abb28e5f66aeb
#
_cell.length_a   1.000
_cell.length_b   1.000
_cell.length_c   1.000
_cell.angle_alpha   90.00
_cell.angle_beta   90.00
_cell.angle_gamma   90.00
#
_symmetry.space_group_name_H-M   'P 1'
#
loop_
_entity.id
_entity.type
_entity.pdbx_description
1 polymer ?
#
loop_
_entity_poly.entity_id
_entity_poly.type
_entity_poly.pdbx_seq_one_letter_code
_entity_poly.pdbx_strand_id
1 'polypeptide(L)'
;MYIRRAALQAVGLFDEEHFGKGYGEENDFCIRAAQAGWRNLHALDTFVRHFGGVSFGEAKSPRERAAMQTLRRLHPRYEGDVLRFVQADPARPARMAVDVARILAPNQEGQPRPVILAVLHDRQGGTERHVHELAAALRERAQFIVLRPLPGQRVSLRLPDPDEGFELVFSLQSEYPLLLDVLRQFGVCHIHYHHLLGHGDEVRRLPLRLGVGYDFTAHDFYLICPEITLTGPDGRYCGEDGPPGGSPAALAAWRQSHIAFANQARYLIGPGRDVLQRLARYLPGAPLRHVPHTDIDPARPLPAPHPKPLQGGRPLKVAVVGALSAIKGADVLEDVAAAARKSGAPVEFHLIGYGYRTLRARPRTHLTVYGRYEEADLPALLDWLAPDLVWFPAQWPETYSYPLSACLLGGWPVVAPDLGAFAERLQGRGWTWVQPWDQTPAQWL
;
A
#
# COMPACT_ATOMS: atom_id res chain seq x y z
N MET A 1 35.90 -17.34 -1.41
CA MET A 1 36.90 -16.64 -2.25
C MET A 1 37.74 -17.66 -2.98
N TYR A 2 38.12 -17.42 -4.22
CA TYR A 2 39.07 -18.23 -5.00
C TYR A 2 40.34 -17.40 -5.28
N ILE A 3 41.52 -17.95 -4.98
CA ILE A 3 42.79 -17.25 -5.12
C ILE A 3 43.72 -18.08 -6.01
N ARG A 4 44.33 -17.45 -7.02
CA ARG A 4 45.36 -18.09 -7.83
C ARG A 4 46.59 -18.36 -6.99
N ARG A 5 47.19 -19.57 -7.13
CA ARG A 5 48.39 -19.96 -6.40
C ARG A 5 49.55 -18.95 -6.62
N ALA A 6 49.70 -18.44 -7.84
CA ALA A 6 50.71 -17.43 -8.16
C ALA A 6 50.50 -16.12 -7.36
N ALA A 7 49.25 -15.72 -7.07
CA ALA A 7 48.96 -14.57 -6.22
C ALA A 7 49.41 -14.83 -4.77
N LEU A 8 49.14 -16.04 -4.23
CA LEU A 8 49.63 -16.43 -2.89
C LEU A 8 51.14 -16.41 -2.81
N GLN A 9 51.82 -16.85 -3.87
CA GLN A 9 53.32 -16.84 -3.93
C GLN A 9 53.88 -15.42 -3.97
N ALA A 10 53.20 -14.52 -4.66
CA ALA A 10 53.65 -13.12 -4.84
C ALA A 10 53.30 -12.21 -3.65
N VAL A 11 52.14 -12.42 -3.03
CA VAL A 11 51.59 -11.55 -1.98
C VAL A 11 51.76 -12.10 -0.58
N GLY A 12 51.98 -13.40 -0.46
CA GLY A 12 52.00 -14.14 0.81
C GLY A 12 50.62 -14.68 1.19
N LEU A 13 50.53 -15.24 2.37
CA LEU A 13 49.31 -15.80 2.93
C LEU A 13 48.47 -14.73 3.64
N PHE A 14 47.39 -15.14 4.24
CA PHE A 14 46.59 -14.29 5.13
C PHE A 14 47.41 -13.86 6.35
N ASP A 15 47.20 -12.65 6.81
CA ASP A 15 47.90 -12.07 7.94
C ASP A 15 47.23 -12.51 9.26
N GLU A 16 47.66 -13.67 9.78
CA GLU A 16 47.14 -14.21 11.03
C GLU A 16 47.69 -13.47 12.26
N GLU A 17 48.82 -12.77 12.13
CA GLU A 17 49.42 -12.01 13.22
C GLU A 17 48.53 -10.82 13.63
N HIS A 18 48.01 -10.09 12.65
CA HIS A 18 47.20 -8.92 12.91
C HIS A 18 45.70 -9.20 13.05
N PHE A 19 45.17 -10.24 12.36
CA PHE A 19 43.73 -10.54 12.31
C PHE A 19 43.32 -11.76 13.10
N GLY A 20 44.27 -12.64 13.46
CA GLY A 20 43.97 -13.87 14.18
C GLY A 20 43.10 -14.84 13.35
N LYS A 21 42.07 -15.38 13.99
CA LYS A 21 41.13 -16.31 13.34
C LYS A 21 39.83 -15.64 12.94
N GLY A 22 39.77 -15.17 11.72
CA GLY A 22 38.55 -14.67 11.08
C GLY A 22 38.29 -13.18 11.25
N TYR A 23 37.65 -12.61 10.23
CA TYR A 23 37.30 -11.19 9.99
C TYR A 23 38.50 -10.29 9.62
N GLY A 24 38.49 -9.83 8.38
CA GLY A 24 39.37 -8.79 7.86
C GLY A 24 40.62 -9.29 7.14
N GLU A 25 41.07 -10.52 7.36
CA GLU A 25 42.23 -11.13 6.72
C GLU A 25 42.04 -11.26 5.19
N GLU A 26 40.83 -11.55 4.73
CA GLU A 26 40.52 -11.60 3.30
C GLU A 26 40.50 -10.22 2.68
N ASN A 27 40.05 -9.20 3.41
CA ASN A 27 40.06 -7.82 2.95
C ASN A 27 41.48 -7.28 2.84
N ASP A 28 42.33 -7.56 3.87
CA ASP A 28 43.74 -7.22 3.85
C ASP A 28 44.46 -7.90 2.65
N PHE A 29 44.24 -9.21 2.46
CA PHE A 29 44.83 -9.94 1.35
C PHE A 29 44.43 -9.33 0.00
N CYS A 30 43.15 -9.01 -0.19
CA CYS A 30 42.66 -8.37 -1.43
C CYS A 30 43.30 -7.02 -1.68
N ILE A 31 43.53 -6.24 -0.62
CA ILE A 31 44.17 -4.91 -0.77
C ILE A 31 45.66 -5.09 -1.11
N ARG A 32 46.40 -5.98 -0.41
CA ARG A 32 47.81 -6.28 -0.71
C ARG A 32 47.96 -6.81 -2.14
N ALA A 33 47.05 -7.69 -2.56
CA ALA A 33 47.05 -8.22 -3.91
C ALA A 33 46.85 -7.09 -4.94
N ALA A 34 45.91 -6.18 -4.72
CA ALA A 34 45.70 -5.03 -5.61
C ALA A 34 46.92 -4.13 -5.65
N GLN A 35 47.60 -3.86 -4.52
CA GLN A 35 48.86 -3.07 -4.47
C GLN A 35 49.98 -3.73 -5.21
N ALA A 36 50.00 -5.07 -5.25
CA ALA A 36 50.96 -5.86 -6.02
C ALA A 36 50.59 -6.06 -7.50
N GLY A 37 49.58 -5.34 -8.00
CA GLY A 37 49.17 -5.35 -9.40
C GLY A 37 48.18 -6.47 -9.78
N TRP A 38 47.70 -7.25 -8.81
CA TRP A 38 46.63 -8.26 -9.04
C TRP A 38 45.26 -7.61 -9.09
N ARG A 39 44.32 -8.21 -9.83
CA ARG A 39 42.93 -7.75 -9.90
C ARG A 39 42.02 -8.59 -9.04
N ASN A 40 41.24 -7.96 -8.18
CA ASN A 40 40.13 -8.58 -7.51
C ASN A 40 38.91 -8.55 -8.44
N LEU A 41 38.30 -9.71 -8.68
CA LEU A 41 37.15 -9.84 -9.59
C LEU A 41 35.93 -10.30 -8.80
N HIS A 42 34.81 -9.62 -8.99
CA HIS A 42 33.52 -10.08 -8.54
C HIS A 42 32.91 -10.98 -9.63
N ALA A 43 32.80 -12.29 -9.36
CA ALA A 43 32.20 -13.27 -10.28
C ALA A 43 30.68 -13.15 -10.23
N LEU A 44 30.10 -12.39 -11.17
CA LEU A 44 28.66 -12.07 -11.19
C LEU A 44 27.78 -13.22 -11.74
N ASP A 45 28.41 -14.23 -12.34
CA ASP A 45 27.80 -15.44 -12.89
C ASP A 45 27.85 -16.64 -11.92
N THR A 46 28.39 -16.43 -10.71
CA THR A 46 28.61 -17.50 -9.73
C THR A 46 27.81 -17.23 -8.45
N PHE A 47 26.87 -18.12 -8.17
CA PHE A 47 26.10 -18.07 -6.92
C PHE A 47 26.80 -18.90 -5.82
N VAL A 48 26.99 -18.30 -4.65
CA VAL A 48 27.50 -18.97 -3.45
C VAL A 48 26.52 -18.75 -2.30
N ARG A 49 25.92 -19.82 -1.81
CA ARG A 49 25.10 -19.75 -0.59
C ARG A 49 26.00 -19.75 0.64
N HIS A 50 25.92 -18.73 1.45
CA HIS A 50 26.69 -18.57 2.68
C HIS A 50 25.79 -18.35 3.90
N PHE A 51 25.98 -19.18 4.93
CA PHE A 51 25.31 -19.01 6.22
C PHE A 51 26.23 -18.25 7.18
N GLY A 52 26.00 -16.93 7.31
CA GLY A 52 26.80 -16.10 8.20
C GLY A 52 26.57 -16.40 9.68
N GLY A 53 27.61 -16.22 10.51
CA GLY A 53 27.50 -16.27 11.97
C GLY A 53 27.58 -17.67 12.62
N VAL A 54 27.66 -18.74 11.83
CA VAL A 54 27.68 -20.11 12.36
C VAL A 54 28.97 -20.40 13.13
N SER A 55 30.14 -19.80 12.75
CA SER A 55 31.45 -20.12 13.31
C SER A 55 31.79 -19.37 14.61
N PHE A 56 31.18 -18.26 14.94
CA PHE A 56 31.62 -17.36 16.01
C PHE A 56 30.55 -16.90 17.01
N GLY A 57 29.27 -17.15 16.77
CA GLY A 57 28.18 -16.84 17.70
C GLY A 57 28.26 -15.44 18.32
N GLU A 58 28.13 -15.33 19.64
CA GLU A 58 28.16 -14.06 20.40
C GLU A 58 29.52 -13.35 20.35
N ALA A 59 30.63 -14.02 20.03
CA ALA A 59 31.95 -13.41 19.91
C ALA A 59 32.16 -12.65 18.57
N LYS A 60 31.19 -12.67 17.68
CA LYS A 60 31.25 -12.01 16.37
C LYS A 60 31.52 -10.51 16.47
N SER A 61 30.72 -9.79 17.23
CA SER A 61 30.79 -8.31 17.30
C SER A 61 32.10 -7.73 17.87
N PRO A 62 32.73 -8.28 18.94
CA PRO A 62 34.04 -7.84 19.38
C PRO A 62 35.16 -8.06 18.37
N ARG A 63 35.16 -9.22 17.69
CA ARG A 63 36.17 -9.55 16.67
C ARG A 63 36.04 -8.69 15.42
N GLU A 64 34.83 -8.46 14.92
CA GLU A 64 34.61 -7.56 13.81
C GLU A 64 35.12 -6.14 14.12
N ARG A 65 34.88 -5.63 15.33
CA ARG A 65 35.37 -4.31 15.74
C ARG A 65 36.90 -4.25 15.77
N ALA A 66 37.56 -5.27 16.32
CA ALA A 66 39.01 -5.33 16.36
C ALA A 66 39.59 -5.41 14.93
N ALA A 67 39.02 -6.25 14.06
CA ALA A 67 39.44 -6.37 12.67
C ALA A 67 39.29 -5.06 11.90
N MET A 68 38.18 -4.34 12.10
CA MET A 68 37.97 -3.02 11.46
C MET A 68 38.97 -1.97 11.97
N GLN A 69 39.35 -1.98 13.26
CA GLN A 69 40.40 -1.10 13.78
C GLN A 69 41.75 -1.44 13.12
N THR A 70 42.07 -2.70 12.95
CA THR A 70 43.28 -3.16 12.30
C THR A 70 43.30 -2.77 10.83
N LEU A 71 42.19 -2.97 10.09
CA LEU A 71 42.07 -2.55 8.69
C LEU A 71 42.26 -1.04 8.52
N ARG A 72 41.65 -0.21 9.39
CA ARG A 72 41.83 1.25 9.36
C ARG A 72 43.29 1.65 9.55
N ARG A 73 44.00 0.97 10.42
CA ARG A 73 45.41 1.25 10.70
C ARG A 73 46.32 0.85 9.52
N LEU A 74 46.10 -0.35 8.96
CA LEU A 74 46.92 -0.89 7.88
C LEU A 74 46.54 -0.30 6.53
N HIS A 75 45.25 -0.03 6.33
CA HIS A 75 44.66 0.44 5.06
C HIS A 75 43.73 1.65 5.26
N PRO A 76 44.29 2.86 5.49
CA PRO A 76 43.46 4.06 5.80
C PRO A 76 42.41 4.42 4.76
N ARG A 77 42.56 3.98 3.49
CA ARG A 77 41.60 4.24 2.41
C ARG A 77 40.47 3.23 2.33
N TYR A 78 40.54 2.10 3.05
CA TYR A 78 39.62 0.97 2.94
C TYR A 78 38.15 1.36 3.03
N GLU A 79 37.76 2.07 4.11
CA GLU A 79 36.35 2.45 4.32
C GLU A 79 35.84 3.37 3.21
N GLY A 80 36.66 4.31 2.76
CA GLY A 80 36.32 5.20 1.65
C GLY A 80 36.19 4.44 0.31
N ASP A 81 37.04 3.45 0.07
CA ASP A 81 36.98 2.61 -1.12
C ASP A 81 35.72 1.71 -1.10
N VAL A 82 35.40 1.12 0.04
CA VAL A 82 34.14 0.34 0.24
C VAL A 82 32.92 1.23 0.02
N LEU A 83 32.89 2.42 0.61
CA LEU A 83 31.76 3.33 0.45
C LEU A 83 31.55 3.70 -1.02
N ARG A 84 32.62 4.02 -1.75
CA ARG A 84 32.54 4.30 -3.21
C ARG A 84 32.04 3.09 -3.98
N PHE A 85 32.49 1.89 -3.66
CA PHE A 85 32.03 0.65 -4.31
C PHE A 85 30.54 0.41 -4.06
N VAL A 86 30.08 0.57 -2.81
CA VAL A 86 28.66 0.42 -2.45
C VAL A 86 27.80 1.47 -3.16
N GLN A 87 28.27 2.71 -3.23
CA GLN A 87 27.55 3.79 -3.94
C GLN A 87 27.50 3.56 -5.46
N ALA A 88 28.59 3.10 -6.05
CA ALA A 88 28.66 2.80 -7.48
C ALA A 88 27.89 1.55 -7.87
N ASP A 89 27.75 0.60 -6.93
CA ASP A 89 27.05 -0.67 -7.06
C ASP A 89 27.21 -1.37 -8.43
N PRO A 90 28.45 -1.71 -8.83
CA PRO A 90 28.71 -2.24 -10.16
C PRO A 90 28.07 -3.62 -10.43
N ALA A 91 27.65 -4.32 -9.39
CA ALA A 91 26.94 -5.59 -9.48
C ALA A 91 25.42 -5.46 -9.70
N ARG A 92 24.87 -4.26 -9.57
CA ARG A 92 23.42 -4.00 -9.70
C ARG A 92 22.81 -4.52 -11.01
N PRO A 93 23.41 -4.34 -12.19
CA PRO A 93 22.83 -4.85 -13.43
C PRO A 93 22.71 -6.38 -13.45
N ALA A 94 23.69 -7.09 -12.89
CA ALA A 94 23.65 -8.55 -12.84
C ALA A 94 22.58 -9.06 -11.84
N ARG A 95 22.46 -8.43 -10.65
CA ARG A 95 21.39 -8.77 -9.71
C ARG A 95 20.03 -8.49 -10.31
N MET A 96 19.85 -7.35 -10.97
CA MET A 96 18.60 -7.01 -11.65
C MET A 96 18.25 -8.03 -12.74
N ALA A 97 19.23 -8.51 -13.53
CA ALA A 97 19.00 -9.54 -14.54
C ALA A 97 18.51 -10.85 -13.91
N VAL A 98 19.04 -11.24 -12.74
CA VAL A 98 18.56 -12.41 -11.99
C VAL A 98 17.12 -12.21 -11.51
N ASP A 99 16.79 -11.05 -10.97
CA ASP A 99 15.45 -10.74 -10.50
C ASP A 99 14.44 -10.71 -11.65
N VAL A 100 14.82 -10.13 -12.80
CA VAL A 100 13.99 -10.17 -14.01
C VAL A 100 13.76 -11.61 -14.46
N ALA A 101 14.80 -12.45 -14.49
CA ALA A 101 14.68 -13.86 -14.86
C ALA A 101 13.75 -14.63 -13.90
N ARG A 102 13.80 -14.36 -12.58
CA ARG A 102 12.89 -14.97 -11.59
C ARG A 102 11.42 -14.65 -11.88
N ILE A 103 11.11 -13.42 -12.25
CA ILE A 103 9.74 -13.00 -12.57
C ILE A 103 9.24 -13.66 -13.88
N LEU A 104 10.14 -13.81 -14.84
CA LEU A 104 9.80 -14.43 -16.14
C LEU A 104 9.71 -15.96 -16.08
N ALA A 105 10.40 -16.62 -15.15
CA ALA A 105 10.46 -18.08 -15.08
C ALA A 105 9.08 -18.77 -15.03
N PRO A 106 8.10 -18.34 -14.22
CA PRO A 106 6.77 -18.96 -14.19
C PRO A 106 6.01 -18.86 -15.52
N ASN A 107 6.31 -17.85 -16.34
CA ASN A 107 5.70 -17.70 -17.66
C ASN A 107 6.40 -18.54 -18.76
N GLN A 108 7.60 -19.08 -18.48
CA GLN A 108 8.34 -19.94 -19.42
C GLN A 108 7.98 -21.42 -19.25
N GLU A 109 7.50 -21.83 -18.05
CA GLU A 109 7.13 -23.23 -17.75
C GLU A 109 5.70 -23.60 -18.12
N GLY A 110 4.88 -22.62 -18.56
CA GLY A 110 3.47 -22.80 -18.92
C GLY A 110 3.05 -21.99 -20.14
N GLN A 111 1.73 -21.81 -20.35
CA GLN A 111 1.27 -20.83 -21.33
C GLN A 111 1.62 -19.41 -20.86
N PRO A 112 2.25 -18.57 -21.70
CA PRO A 112 2.60 -17.20 -21.33
C PRO A 112 1.34 -16.41 -20.93
N ARG A 113 1.35 -15.88 -19.72
CA ARG A 113 0.26 -15.02 -19.25
C ARG A 113 0.59 -13.57 -19.53
N PRO A 114 -0.39 -12.75 -19.93
CA PRO A 114 -0.19 -11.31 -20.08
C PRO A 114 0.27 -10.69 -18.76
N VAL A 115 1.24 -9.77 -18.83
CA VAL A 115 1.75 -9.06 -17.66
C VAL A 115 1.07 -7.70 -17.57
N ILE A 116 0.45 -7.44 -16.44
CA ILE A 116 -0.25 -6.19 -16.12
C ILE A 116 0.57 -5.41 -15.10
N LEU A 117 0.86 -4.15 -15.41
CA LEU A 117 1.49 -3.22 -14.48
C LEU A 117 0.40 -2.51 -13.67
N ALA A 118 0.26 -2.82 -12.38
CA ALA A 118 -0.60 -2.09 -11.45
C ALA A 118 0.16 -0.90 -10.86
N VAL A 119 -0.36 0.31 -11.02
CA VAL A 119 0.25 1.54 -10.50
C VAL A 119 -0.51 2.01 -9.27
N LEU A 120 0.15 2.06 -8.11
CA LEU A 120 -0.43 2.41 -6.82
C LEU A 120 0.30 3.59 -6.18
N HIS A 121 -0.33 4.23 -5.17
CA HIS A 121 0.36 5.10 -4.21
C HIS A 121 1.17 4.28 -3.18
N ASP A 122 1.89 4.96 -2.28
CA ASP A 122 2.70 4.36 -1.21
C ASP A 122 1.93 4.04 0.07
N ARG A 123 0.63 4.38 0.14
CA ARG A 123 -0.20 4.17 1.32
C ARG A 123 -0.78 2.76 1.34
N GLN A 124 -0.86 2.18 2.53
CA GLN A 124 -1.61 0.95 2.77
C GLN A 124 -3.12 1.22 2.79
N GLY A 125 -3.94 0.19 2.62
CA GLY A 125 -5.39 0.27 2.75
C GLY A 125 -6.18 -0.38 1.61
N GLY A 126 -7.41 0.08 1.39
CA GLY A 126 -8.35 -0.53 0.46
C GLY A 126 -7.86 -0.65 -0.99
N THR A 127 -7.06 0.31 -1.48
CA THR A 127 -6.47 0.26 -2.83
C THR A 127 -5.49 -0.90 -2.96
N GLU A 128 -4.61 -1.08 -1.99
CA GLU A 128 -3.64 -2.18 -1.98
C GLU A 128 -4.35 -3.53 -1.89
N ARG A 129 -5.30 -3.65 -0.97
CA ARG A 129 -6.15 -4.84 -0.83
C ARG A 129 -6.83 -5.21 -2.14
N HIS A 130 -7.43 -4.23 -2.82
CA HIS A 130 -8.09 -4.46 -4.11
C HIS A 130 -7.11 -5.03 -5.16
N VAL A 131 -5.88 -4.50 -5.24
CA VAL A 131 -4.88 -5.02 -6.18
C VAL A 131 -4.48 -6.45 -5.85
N HIS A 132 -4.31 -6.79 -4.56
CA HIS A 132 -4.03 -8.17 -4.13
C HIS A 132 -5.18 -9.11 -4.49
N GLU A 133 -6.42 -8.74 -4.20
CA GLU A 133 -7.62 -9.52 -4.54
C GLU A 133 -7.74 -9.71 -6.06
N LEU A 134 -7.52 -8.65 -6.84
CA LEU A 134 -7.57 -8.70 -8.30
C LEU A 134 -6.46 -9.61 -8.88
N ALA A 135 -5.24 -9.48 -8.38
CA ALA A 135 -4.12 -10.33 -8.79
C ALA A 135 -4.38 -11.80 -8.45
N ALA A 136 -4.90 -12.08 -7.25
CA ALA A 136 -5.28 -13.43 -6.84
C ALA A 136 -6.40 -14.02 -7.70
N ALA A 137 -7.44 -13.24 -7.98
CA ALA A 137 -8.58 -13.66 -8.80
C ALA A 137 -8.18 -13.95 -10.26
N LEU A 138 -7.16 -13.25 -10.77
CA LEU A 138 -6.70 -13.38 -12.16
C LEU A 138 -5.41 -14.20 -12.31
N ARG A 139 -4.87 -14.80 -11.25
CA ARG A 139 -3.56 -15.47 -11.23
C ARG A 139 -3.35 -16.50 -12.35
N GLU A 140 -4.44 -17.19 -12.77
CA GLU A 140 -4.39 -18.17 -13.87
C GLU A 140 -4.43 -17.52 -15.26
N ARG A 141 -4.79 -16.23 -15.35
CA ARG A 141 -5.02 -15.52 -16.62
C ARG A 141 -4.03 -14.39 -16.86
N ALA A 142 -3.46 -13.80 -15.81
CA ALA A 142 -2.54 -12.68 -15.91
C ALA A 142 -1.54 -12.70 -14.75
N GLN A 143 -0.37 -12.15 -14.99
CA GLN A 143 0.63 -11.85 -13.97
C GLN A 143 0.61 -10.36 -13.66
N PHE A 144 0.65 -9.99 -12.38
CA PHE A 144 0.69 -8.61 -11.95
C PHE A 144 2.08 -8.24 -11.45
N ILE A 145 2.52 -7.03 -11.81
CA ILE A 145 3.67 -6.34 -11.23
C ILE A 145 3.17 -5.00 -10.71
N VAL A 146 3.64 -4.59 -9.56
CA VAL A 146 3.18 -3.38 -8.87
C VAL A 146 4.24 -2.30 -8.94
N LEU A 147 3.88 -1.10 -9.41
CA LEU A 147 4.71 0.11 -9.39
C LEU A 147 4.24 1.04 -8.27
N ARG A 148 5.14 1.39 -7.35
CA ARG A 148 4.87 2.32 -6.24
C ARG A 148 5.84 3.50 -6.26
N PRO A 149 5.41 4.70 -5.85
CA PRO A 149 6.31 5.84 -5.70
C PRO A 149 7.19 5.67 -4.46
N LEU A 150 8.39 6.21 -4.54
CA LEU A 150 9.33 6.36 -3.43
C LEU A 150 9.80 7.82 -3.35
N PRO A 151 10.25 8.30 -2.17
CA PRO A 151 10.80 9.65 -2.03
C PRO A 151 11.95 9.91 -3.02
N GLY A 152 12.10 11.18 -3.48
CA GLY A 152 13.18 11.60 -4.37
C GLY A 152 12.98 11.19 -5.83
N GLN A 153 11.75 11.23 -6.34
CA GLN A 153 11.40 10.87 -7.72
C GLN A 153 11.90 9.47 -8.11
N ARG A 154 11.76 8.54 -7.19
CA ARG A 154 12.04 7.12 -7.40
C ARG A 154 10.76 6.32 -7.43
N VAL A 155 10.84 5.15 -8.04
CA VAL A 155 9.76 4.16 -8.04
C VAL A 155 10.32 2.80 -7.71
N SER A 156 9.48 1.93 -7.13
CA SER A 156 9.79 0.52 -6.94
C SER A 156 8.85 -0.35 -7.75
N LEU A 157 9.39 -1.38 -8.40
CA LEU A 157 8.65 -2.50 -8.96
C LEU A 157 8.66 -3.64 -7.96
N ARG A 158 7.48 -4.20 -7.66
CA ARG A 158 7.30 -5.31 -6.71
C ARG A 158 6.32 -6.34 -7.29
N LEU A 159 6.31 -7.52 -6.71
CA LEU A 159 5.19 -8.44 -6.86
C LEU A 159 4.03 -8.02 -5.95
N PRO A 160 2.78 -8.42 -6.26
CA PRO A 160 1.63 -8.12 -5.40
C PRO A 160 1.82 -8.65 -3.98
N ASP A 161 2.35 -9.86 -3.83
CA ASP A 161 2.65 -10.45 -2.54
C ASP A 161 4.02 -9.95 -2.04
N PRO A 162 4.08 -9.19 -0.93
CA PRO A 162 5.33 -8.69 -0.38
C PRO A 162 6.27 -9.79 0.12
N ASP A 163 5.74 -10.97 0.48
CA ASP A 163 6.54 -12.10 1.00
C ASP A 163 7.38 -12.77 -0.10
N GLU A 164 7.08 -12.52 -1.37
CA GLU A 164 7.89 -13.01 -2.48
C GLU A 164 9.26 -12.32 -2.61
N GLY A 165 9.52 -11.28 -1.82
CA GLY A 165 10.85 -10.68 -1.63
C GLY A 165 11.47 -10.07 -2.89
N PHE A 166 10.66 -9.62 -3.85
CA PHE A 166 11.11 -8.96 -5.07
C PHE A 166 10.93 -7.43 -4.98
N GLU A 167 12.01 -6.70 -5.21
CA GLU A 167 11.95 -5.24 -5.36
C GLU A 167 13.06 -4.73 -6.28
N LEU A 168 12.68 -4.01 -7.33
CA LEU A 168 13.60 -3.20 -8.15
C LEU A 168 13.29 -1.73 -7.97
N VAL A 169 14.30 -0.92 -7.65
CA VAL A 169 14.16 0.52 -7.44
C VAL A 169 14.82 1.27 -8.59
N PHE A 170 14.11 2.29 -9.12
CA PHE A 170 14.59 3.15 -10.20
C PHE A 170 14.46 4.63 -9.83
N SER A 171 15.48 5.44 -10.21
CA SER A 171 15.38 6.89 -10.24
C SER A 171 14.73 7.32 -11.56
N LEU A 172 13.60 8.02 -11.51
CA LEU A 172 12.94 8.51 -12.73
C LEU A 172 13.76 9.58 -13.45
N GLN A 173 14.64 10.31 -12.73
CA GLN A 173 15.51 11.32 -13.33
C GLN A 173 16.62 10.72 -14.19
N SER A 174 17.26 9.64 -13.72
CA SER A 174 18.46 9.08 -14.35
C SER A 174 18.23 7.70 -14.99
N GLU A 175 17.22 6.94 -14.57
CA GLU A 175 17.02 5.54 -14.93
C GLU A 175 15.66 5.26 -15.59
N TYR A 176 14.94 6.30 -16.03
CA TYR A 176 13.68 6.10 -16.71
C TYR A 176 13.77 5.22 -17.97
N PRO A 177 14.81 5.36 -18.83
CA PRO A 177 14.99 4.42 -19.95
C PRO A 177 15.18 2.98 -19.50
N LEU A 178 15.93 2.75 -18.42
CA LEU A 178 16.16 1.42 -17.85
C LEU A 178 14.86 0.81 -17.30
N LEU A 179 14.03 1.61 -16.63
CA LEU A 179 12.69 1.18 -16.20
C LEU A 179 11.85 0.72 -17.40
N LEU A 180 11.83 1.50 -18.49
CA LEU A 180 11.09 1.13 -19.70
C LEU A 180 11.60 -0.19 -20.30
N ASP A 181 12.92 -0.39 -20.33
CA ASP A 181 13.50 -1.62 -20.86
C ASP A 181 13.16 -2.84 -20.00
N VAL A 182 13.17 -2.70 -18.68
CA VAL A 182 12.75 -3.75 -17.75
C VAL A 182 11.27 -4.08 -17.92
N LEU A 183 10.39 -3.07 -18.04
CA LEU A 183 8.96 -3.28 -18.28
C LEU A 183 8.68 -3.98 -19.61
N ARG A 184 9.45 -3.67 -20.67
CA ARG A 184 9.40 -4.39 -21.97
C ARG A 184 9.88 -5.82 -21.84
N GLN A 185 10.97 -6.07 -21.10
CA GLN A 185 11.48 -7.43 -20.84
C GLN A 185 10.45 -8.28 -20.09
N PHE A 186 9.72 -7.70 -19.15
CA PHE A 186 8.60 -8.38 -18.49
C PHE A 186 7.42 -8.65 -19.42
N GLY A 187 7.38 -8.03 -20.59
CA GLY A 187 6.26 -8.18 -21.53
C GLY A 187 5.01 -7.47 -21.02
N VAL A 188 5.16 -6.33 -20.33
CA VAL A 188 4.00 -5.53 -19.88
C VAL A 188 3.17 -5.18 -21.10
N CYS A 189 1.94 -5.66 -21.17
CA CYS A 189 1.00 -5.47 -22.27
C CYS A 189 -0.18 -4.57 -21.91
N HIS A 190 -0.37 -4.26 -20.64
CA HIS A 190 -1.43 -3.38 -20.14
C HIS A 190 -1.01 -2.70 -18.85
N ILE A 191 -1.50 -1.48 -18.61
CA ILE A 191 -1.28 -0.75 -17.35
C ILE A 191 -2.63 -0.55 -16.66
N HIS A 192 -2.71 -0.90 -15.38
CA HIS A 192 -3.87 -0.63 -14.55
C HIS A 192 -3.51 0.39 -13.49
N TYR A 193 -3.96 1.61 -13.67
CA TYR A 193 -3.78 2.65 -12.67
C TYR A 193 -4.83 2.52 -11.58
N HIS A 194 -4.36 2.42 -10.35
CA HIS A 194 -5.20 2.48 -9.16
C HIS A 194 -5.04 3.81 -8.43
N HIS A 195 -3.86 4.44 -8.55
CA HIS A 195 -3.63 5.80 -8.06
C HIS A 195 -2.36 6.41 -8.65
N LEU A 196 -2.36 7.76 -8.75
CA LEU A 196 -1.19 8.51 -9.24
C LEU A 196 -0.53 9.39 -8.16
N LEU A 197 -1.04 9.38 -6.93
CA LEU A 197 -0.46 10.16 -5.83
C LEU A 197 0.98 9.73 -5.57
N GLY A 198 1.89 10.71 -5.51
CA GLY A 198 3.33 10.48 -5.31
C GLY A 198 4.11 10.15 -6.59
N HIS A 199 3.43 9.92 -7.71
CA HIS A 199 4.06 9.68 -9.00
C HIS A 199 4.25 10.98 -9.80
N GLY A 200 5.36 11.04 -10.56
CA GLY A 200 5.61 12.11 -11.53
C GLY A 200 4.90 11.87 -12.87
N ASP A 201 5.01 12.86 -13.76
CA ASP A 201 4.44 12.79 -15.11
C ASP A 201 5.00 11.65 -15.96
N GLU A 202 6.21 11.19 -15.68
CA GLU A 202 6.86 10.06 -16.34
C GLU A 202 6.01 8.80 -16.24
N VAL A 203 5.39 8.58 -15.07
CA VAL A 203 4.53 7.40 -14.83
C VAL A 203 3.21 7.52 -15.60
N ARG A 204 2.64 8.72 -15.72
CA ARG A 204 1.45 8.96 -16.56
C ARG A 204 1.71 8.71 -18.05
N ARG A 205 2.97 8.87 -18.49
CA ARG A 205 3.40 8.68 -19.89
C ARG A 205 3.78 7.23 -20.22
N LEU A 206 3.80 6.32 -19.23
CA LEU A 206 4.15 4.91 -19.47
C LEU A 206 3.35 4.24 -20.59
N PRO A 207 2.01 4.41 -20.70
CA PRO A 207 1.26 3.79 -21.79
C PRO A 207 1.77 4.19 -23.17
N LEU A 208 2.01 5.48 -23.37
CA LEU A 208 2.56 6.01 -24.63
C LEU A 208 3.99 5.49 -24.91
N ARG A 209 4.84 5.41 -23.87
CA ARG A 209 6.24 4.98 -24.00
C ARG A 209 6.39 3.49 -24.24
N LEU A 210 5.45 2.69 -23.75
CA LEU A 210 5.42 1.23 -23.93
C LEU A 210 4.55 0.81 -25.14
N GLY A 211 3.71 1.70 -25.65
CA GLY A 211 2.78 1.39 -26.73
C GLY A 211 1.63 0.47 -26.28
N VAL A 212 1.18 0.62 -25.01
CA VAL A 212 0.15 -0.25 -24.41
C VAL A 212 -1.07 0.55 -23.96
N GLY A 213 -2.23 -0.11 -23.91
CA GLY A 213 -3.44 0.48 -23.34
C GLY A 213 -3.42 0.51 -21.81
N TYR A 214 -4.36 1.26 -21.24
CA TYR A 214 -4.52 1.30 -19.79
C TYR A 214 -5.96 1.46 -19.33
N ASP A 215 -6.23 1.01 -18.11
CA ASP A 215 -7.43 1.28 -17.34
C ASP A 215 -7.09 2.11 -16.09
N PHE A 216 -8.08 2.80 -15.53
CA PHE A 216 -7.96 3.47 -14.24
C PHE A 216 -9.11 3.07 -13.34
N THR A 217 -8.83 2.56 -12.13
CA THR A 217 -9.85 2.35 -11.10
C THR A 217 -9.84 3.49 -10.10
N ALA A 218 -10.97 4.17 -9.96
CA ALA A 218 -11.14 5.28 -9.04
C ALA A 218 -11.45 4.77 -7.62
N HIS A 219 -10.45 4.81 -6.75
CA HIS A 219 -10.59 4.48 -5.32
C HIS A 219 -10.99 5.70 -4.48
N ASP A 220 -10.89 6.88 -5.05
CA ASP A 220 -11.24 8.17 -4.47
C ASP A 220 -11.48 9.21 -5.59
N PHE A 221 -11.41 10.46 -5.26
CA PHE A 221 -11.71 11.55 -6.20
C PHE A 221 -10.48 12.28 -6.74
N TYR A 222 -9.30 11.64 -6.71
CA TYR A 222 -8.04 12.23 -7.18
C TYR A 222 -8.12 12.88 -8.56
N LEU A 223 -8.82 12.26 -9.51
CA LEU A 223 -8.92 12.79 -10.87
C LEU A 223 -9.68 14.13 -10.97
N ILE A 224 -10.53 14.44 -10.00
CA ILE A 224 -11.35 15.65 -10.02
C ILE A 224 -11.04 16.65 -8.90
N CYS A 225 -10.27 16.23 -7.89
CA CYS A 225 -9.90 17.09 -6.77
C CYS A 225 -8.55 16.68 -6.18
N PRO A 226 -7.59 17.61 -5.95
CA PRO A 226 -6.34 17.31 -5.26
C PRO A 226 -6.57 16.86 -3.80
N GLU A 227 -7.66 17.34 -3.18
CA GLU A 227 -8.17 16.83 -1.90
C GLU A 227 -8.99 15.56 -2.17
N ILE A 228 -8.29 14.46 -2.34
CA ILE A 228 -8.77 13.16 -2.84
C ILE A 228 -10.06 12.65 -2.21
N THR A 229 -10.44 13.17 -1.04
CA THR A 229 -11.60 12.76 -0.26
C THR A 229 -12.77 13.75 -0.34
N LEU A 230 -12.62 14.86 -1.05
CA LEU A 230 -13.61 15.96 -1.14
C LEU A 230 -13.97 16.54 0.23
N THR A 231 -12.99 16.63 1.13
CA THR A 231 -13.15 17.12 2.49
C THR A 231 -12.37 18.41 2.73
N GLY A 232 -12.90 19.26 3.61
CA GLY A 232 -12.19 20.42 4.10
C GLY A 232 -11.08 20.08 5.12
N PRO A 233 -10.35 21.10 5.61
CA PRO A 233 -9.30 20.92 6.63
C PRO A 233 -9.83 20.33 7.95
N ASP A 234 -11.12 20.45 8.21
CA ASP A 234 -11.84 19.88 9.35
C ASP A 234 -12.18 18.39 9.17
N GLY A 235 -11.81 17.80 8.03
CA GLY A 235 -12.11 16.39 7.70
C GLY A 235 -13.57 16.13 7.34
N ARG A 236 -14.39 17.19 7.08
CA ARG A 236 -15.80 17.06 6.72
C ARG A 236 -15.99 17.26 5.22
N TYR A 237 -16.98 16.59 4.65
CA TYR A 237 -17.35 16.72 3.25
C TYR A 237 -17.68 18.18 2.92
N CYS A 238 -17.06 18.72 1.89
CA CYS A 238 -17.24 20.10 1.44
C CYS A 238 -17.79 20.22 -0.01
N GLY A 239 -18.22 19.11 -0.58
CA GLY A 239 -18.67 19.07 -1.97
C GLY A 239 -17.52 18.93 -2.97
N GLU A 240 -17.87 18.91 -4.24
CA GLU A 240 -16.91 18.76 -5.33
C GLU A 240 -16.27 20.10 -5.75
N ASP A 241 -16.74 21.23 -5.25
CA ASP A 241 -16.21 22.57 -5.59
C ASP A 241 -14.92 22.93 -4.83
N GLY A 242 -14.43 21.99 -4.04
CA GLY A 242 -13.20 22.11 -3.25
C GLY A 242 -13.45 22.72 -1.87
N PRO A 243 -12.43 22.72 -1.00
CA PRO A 243 -12.55 23.20 0.37
C PRO A 243 -12.78 24.71 0.42
N PRO A 244 -13.48 25.20 1.44
CA PRO A 244 -13.64 26.63 1.69
C PRO A 244 -12.28 27.35 1.70
N GLY A 245 -12.17 28.47 0.97
CA GLY A 245 -10.92 29.21 0.82
C GLY A 245 -9.94 28.65 -0.22
N GLY A 246 -10.27 27.53 -0.86
CA GLY A 246 -9.52 27.01 -2.00
C GLY A 246 -9.61 27.88 -3.24
N SER A 247 -8.73 27.66 -4.22
CA SER A 247 -8.74 28.38 -5.50
C SER A 247 -9.58 27.64 -6.53
N PRO A 248 -10.75 28.19 -6.96
CA PRO A 248 -11.55 27.59 -8.04
C PRO A 248 -10.76 27.44 -9.35
N ALA A 249 -9.89 28.39 -9.66
CA ALA A 249 -9.03 28.33 -10.85
C ALA A 249 -8.02 27.18 -10.78
N ALA A 250 -7.40 26.94 -9.62
CA ALA A 250 -6.49 25.81 -9.43
C ALA A 250 -7.23 24.46 -9.55
N LEU A 251 -8.43 24.37 -9.01
CA LEU A 251 -9.26 23.17 -9.12
C LEU A 251 -9.71 22.92 -10.57
N ALA A 252 -10.09 23.97 -11.30
CA ALA A 252 -10.42 23.87 -12.72
C ALA A 252 -9.20 23.40 -13.55
N ALA A 253 -8.01 23.96 -13.29
CA ALA A 253 -6.77 23.54 -13.93
C ALA A 253 -6.42 22.09 -13.63
N TRP A 254 -6.61 21.66 -12.38
CA TRP A 254 -6.44 20.26 -11.97
C TRP A 254 -7.32 19.32 -12.79
N ARG A 255 -8.62 19.59 -12.85
CA ARG A 255 -9.60 18.81 -13.64
C ARG A 255 -9.22 18.78 -15.11
N GLN A 256 -8.92 19.93 -15.69
CA GLN A 256 -8.52 20.05 -17.09
C GLN A 256 -7.28 19.18 -17.40
N SER A 257 -6.30 19.14 -16.50
CA SER A 257 -5.09 18.32 -16.66
C SER A 257 -5.35 16.81 -16.66
N HIS A 258 -6.51 16.36 -16.13
CA HIS A 258 -6.87 14.95 -16.05
C HIS A 258 -7.84 14.48 -17.14
N ILE A 259 -8.52 15.41 -17.84
CA ILE A 259 -9.51 15.05 -18.88
C ILE A 259 -8.88 14.21 -19.99
N ALA A 260 -7.75 14.64 -20.55
CA ALA A 260 -7.08 13.91 -21.63
C ALA A 260 -6.64 12.51 -21.17
N PHE A 261 -6.11 12.39 -19.95
CA PHE A 261 -5.72 11.12 -19.38
C PHE A 261 -6.95 10.21 -19.12
N ALA A 262 -8.05 10.75 -18.60
CA ALA A 262 -9.27 9.97 -18.39
C ALA A 262 -9.88 9.47 -19.71
N ASN A 263 -9.88 10.31 -20.76
CA ASN A 263 -10.49 9.99 -22.06
C ASN A 263 -9.66 8.99 -22.87
N GLN A 264 -8.35 8.90 -22.65
CA GLN A 264 -7.46 7.95 -23.32
C GLN A 264 -7.44 6.57 -22.62
N ALA A 265 -7.97 6.46 -21.42
CA ALA A 265 -8.14 5.17 -20.76
C ALA A 265 -9.09 4.27 -21.57
N ARG A 266 -8.84 2.98 -21.57
CA ARG A 266 -9.78 1.99 -22.12
C ARG A 266 -11.08 1.99 -21.31
N TYR A 267 -10.93 2.03 -19.98
CA TYR A 267 -12.03 2.20 -19.03
C TYR A 267 -11.57 3.03 -17.83
N LEU A 268 -12.46 3.91 -17.39
CA LEU A 268 -12.42 4.54 -16.08
C LEU A 268 -13.40 3.79 -15.18
N ILE A 269 -12.87 2.94 -14.32
CA ILE A 269 -13.63 1.99 -13.52
C ILE A 269 -13.98 2.62 -12.17
N GLY A 270 -15.23 2.48 -11.74
CA GLY A 270 -15.68 2.83 -10.39
C GLY A 270 -16.29 1.63 -9.68
N PRO A 271 -15.97 1.40 -8.41
CA PRO A 271 -16.55 0.31 -7.63
C PRO A 271 -18.01 0.55 -7.23
N GLY A 272 -18.48 1.81 -7.29
CA GLY A 272 -19.83 2.23 -7.05
C GLY A 272 -20.34 3.18 -8.14
N ARG A 273 -21.65 3.34 -8.23
CA ARG A 273 -22.28 4.26 -9.19
C ARG A 273 -22.15 5.71 -8.75
N ASP A 274 -22.18 5.99 -7.45
CA ASP A 274 -22.01 7.35 -6.90
C ASP A 274 -20.68 7.97 -7.37
N VAL A 275 -19.56 7.24 -7.22
CA VAL A 275 -18.25 7.74 -7.67
C VAL A 275 -18.24 8.01 -9.17
N LEU A 276 -18.84 7.14 -9.98
CA LEU A 276 -18.92 7.34 -11.43
C LEU A 276 -19.77 8.55 -11.82
N GLN A 277 -20.90 8.77 -11.16
CA GLN A 277 -21.77 9.93 -11.38
C GLN A 277 -21.04 11.25 -11.05
N ARG A 278 -20.25 11.26 -9.97
CA ARG A 278 -19.43 12.44 -9.62
C ARG A 278 -18.33 12.67 -10.65
N LEU A 279 -17.60 11.62 -11.05
CA LEU A 279 -16.55 11.73 -12.07
C LEU A 279 -17.11 12.19 -13.42
N ALA A 280 -18.29 11.71 -13.84
CA ALA A 280 -18.95 12.07 -15.10
C ALA A 280 -19.18 13.58 -15.25
N ARG A 281 -19.42 14.29 -14.14
CA ARG A 281 -19.67 15.74 -14.17
C ARG A 281 -18.44 16.56 -14.59
N TYR A 282 -17.23 16.03 -14.31
CA TYR A 282 -15.98 16.77 -14.48
C TYR A 282 -15.03 16.15 -15.50
N LEU A 283 -15.27 14.92 -15.94
CA LEU A 283 -14.48 14.19 -16.92
C LEU A 283 -15.34 13.82 -18.15
N PRO A 284 -15.75 14.83 -18.93
CA PRO A 284 -16.61 14.58 -20.09
C PRO A 284 -15.91 13.69 -21.11
N GLY A 285 -16.63 12.68 -21.62
CA GLY A 285 -16.12 11.73 -22.60
C GLY A 285 -15.31 10.56 -22.03
N ALA A 286 -15.07 10.52 -20.71
CA ALA A 286 -14.38 9.40 -20.08
C ALA A 286 -15.20 8.09 -20.23
N PRO A 287 -14.57 6.95 -20.59
CA PRO A 287 -15.23 5.67 -20.79
C PRO A 287 -15.55 4.99 -19.44
N LEU A 288 -16.54 5.52 -18.73
CA LEU A 288 -16.93 5.09 -17.39
C LEU A 288 -17.48 3.66 -17.38
N ARG A 289 -17.05 2.85 -16.43
CA ARG A 289 -17.51 1.48 -16.24
C ARG A 289 -17.69 1.14 -14.76
N HIS A 290 -18.88 0.66 -14.41
CA HIS A 290 -19.13 0.15 -13.06
C HIS A 290 -18.65 -1.30 -12.94
N VAL A 291 -17.70 -1.54 -12.04
CA VAL A 291 -17.19 -2.88 -11.69
C VAL A 291 -17.01 -2.92 -10.18
N PRO A 292 -17.91 -3.58 -9.43
CA PRO A 292 -17.75 -3.76 -7.99
C PRO A 292 -16.48 -4.53 -7.66
N HIS A 293 -15.96 -4.36 -6.45
CA HIS A 293 -14.87 -5.18 -5.94
C HIS A 293 -15.32 -6.64 -5.74
N THR A 294 -14.36 -7.55 -5.64
CA THR A 294 -14.58 -9.00 -5.69
C THR A 294 -14.83 -9.64 -4.33
N ASP A 295 -14.83 -8.88 -3.26
CA ASP A 295 -15.04 -9.36 -1.87
C ASP A 295 -16.49 -9.80 -1.59
N ILE A 296 -17.45 -9.38 -2.42
CA ILE A 296 -18.83 -9.88 -2.42
C ILE A 296 -19.11 -10.55 -3.75
N ASP A 297 -19.45 -11.82 -3.71
CA ASP A 297 -19.88 -12.58 -4.89
C ASP A 297 -21.26 -12.09 -5.34
N PRO A 298 -21.38 -11.45 -6.52
CA PRO A 298 -22.66 -10.94 -7.01
C PRO A 298 -23.68 -12.02 -7.33
N ALA A 299 -23.25 -13.28 -7.47
CA ALA A 299 -24.14 -14.41 -7.70
C ALA A 299 -24.80 -14.94 -6.42
N ARG A 300 -24.30 -14.51 -5.25
CA ARG A 300 -24.85 -14.94 -3.96
C ARG A 300 -25.68 -13.83 -3.33
N PRO A 301 -26.94 -14.10 -2.96
CA PRO A 301 -27.74 -13.12 -2.24
C PRO A 301 -27.09 -12.81 -0.88
N LEU A 302 -27.05 -11.53 -0.53
CA LEU A 302 -26.64 -11.13 0.81
C LEU A 302 -27.61 -11.65 1.85
N PRO A 303 -27.15 -12.10 3.03
CA PRO A 303 -28.02 -12.54 4.11
C PRO A 303 -28.95 -11.42 4.56
N ALA A 304 -30.16 -11.78 4.93
CA ALA A 304 -31.09 -10.84 5.53
C ALA A 304 -30.52 -10.35 6.88
N PRO A 305 -30.74 -9.08 7.24
CA PRO A 305 -30.31 -8.61 8.55
C PRO A 305 -31.00 -9.34 9.69
N HIS A 306 -30.25 -9.62 10.74
CA HIS A 306 -30.71 -10.34 11.93
C HIS A 306 -30.79 -9.40 13.14
N PRO A 307 -31.81 -8.53 13.24
CA PRO A 307 -31.96 -7.65 14.40
C PRO A 307 -32.20 -8.48 15.67
N LYS A 308 -31.55 -8.09 16.75
CA LYS A 308 -31.78 -8.70 18.06
C LYS A 308 -32.95 -8.04 18.74
N PRO A 309 -33.79 -8.80 19.48
CA PRO A 309 -34.80 -8.20 20.34
C PRO A 309 -34.12 -7.26 21.35
N LEU A 310 -34.61 -6.03 21.44
CA LEU A 310 -34.17 -5.11 22.48
C LEU A 310 -34.62 -5.62 23.83
N GLN A 311 -33.65 -5.93 24.68
CA GLN A 311 -33.95 -6.33 26.08
C GLN A 311 -34.02 -5.07 26.92
N GLY A 312 -35.18 -4.86 27.59
CA GLY A 312 -35.33 -3.73 28.50
C GLY A 312 -34.26 -3.71 29.59
N GLY A 313 -33.74 -2.52 29.89
CA GLY A 313 -32.76 -2.30 30.95
C GLY A 313 -31.27 -2.42 30.58
N ARG A 314 -30.93 -2.89 29.37
CA ARG A 314 -29.53 -2.83 28.87
C ARG A 314 -29.34 -1.70 27.85
N PRO A 315 -28.13 -1.11 27.79
CA PRO A 315 -27.80 -0.15 26.73
C PRO A 315 -27.82 -0.81 25.36
N LEU A 316 -28.18 -0.04 24.33
CA LEU A 316 -28.00 -0.41 22.93
C LEU A 316 -26.49 -0.50 22.63
N LYS A 317 -26.03 -1.62 22.13
CA LYS A 317 -24.64 -1.86 21.81
C LYS A 317 -24.37 -1.54 20.34
N VAL A 318 -23.65 -0.45 20.09
CA VAL A 318 -23.31 0.04 18.75
C VAL A 318 -21.86 -0.27 18.43
N ALA A 319 -21.60 -1.08 17.42
CA ALA A 319 -20.25 -1.28 16.90
C ALA A 319 -19.88 -0.19 15.88
N VAL A 320 -18.64 0.23 15.90
CA VAL A 320 -17.97 1.01 14.85
C VAL A 320 -16.72 0.24 14.44
N VAL A 321 -16.43 0.16 13.14
CA VAL A 321 -15.38 -0.75 12.65
C VAL A 321 -14.35 -0.03 11.79
N GLY A 322 -13.07 -0.37 11.96
CA GLY A 322 -11.95 0.04 11.13
C GLY A 322 -10.96 1.00 11.76
N ALA A 323 -10.00 1.44 10.96
CA ALA A 323 -9.06 2.49 11.30
C ALA A 323 -9.72 3.86 11.04
N LEU A 324 -10.14 4.54 12.09
CA LEU A 324 -10.86 5.81 11.96
C LEU A 324 -9.89 6.99 11.88
N SER A 325 -9.88 7.66 10.73
CA SER A 325 -9.35 9.02 10.56
C SER A 325 -10.46 10.06 10.82
N ALA A 326 -10.13 11.34 10.77
CA ALA A 326 -11.12 12.41 10.87
C ALA A 326 -12.23 12.24 9.83
N ILE A 327 -11.87 11.98 8.56
CA ILE A 327 -12.83 11.76 7.47
C ILE A 327 -13.68 10.48 7.64
N LYS A 328 -13.20 9.50 8.39
CA LYS A 328 -13.96 8.29 8.75
C LYS A 328 -14.78 8.47 10.04
N GLY A 329 -14.83 9.69 10.56
CA GLY A 329 -15.71 10.08 11.64
C GLY A 329 -15.20 9.75 13.05
N ALA A 330 -13.88 9.67 13.26
CA ALA A 330 -13.30 9.48 14.60
C ALA A 330 -13.79 10.52 15.61
N ASP A 331 -13.80 11.79 15.20
CA ASP A 331 -14.22 12.90 16.04
C ASP A 331 -15.74 12.89 16.27
N VAL A 332 -16.52 12.54 15.25
CA VAL A 332 -17.99 12.38 15.36
C VAL A 332 -18.33 11.27 16.36
N LEU A 333 -17.66 10.11 16.26
CA LEU A 333 -17.86 9.02 17.21
C LEU A 333 -17.57 9.47 18.66
N GLU A 334 -16.48 10.17 18.88
CA GLU A 334 -16.09 10.66 20.21
C GLU A 334 -17.12 11.64 20.77
N ASP A 335 -17.59 12.58 19.96
CA ASP A 335 -18.56 13.60 20.36
C ASP A 335 -19.95 13.01 20.64
N VAL A 336 -20.40 12.05 19.81
CA VAL A 336 -21.66 11.33 20.03
C VAL A 336 -21.58 10.47 21.30
N ALA A 337 -20.48 9.77 21.55
CA ALA A 337 -20.29 8.98 22.76
C ALA A 337 -20.21 9.85 24.02
N ALA A 338 -19.67 11.06 23.91
CA ALA A 338 -19.67 12.04 25.01
C ALA A 338 -21.09 12.61 25.27
N ALA A 339 -21.83 12.91 24.20
CA ALA A 339 -23.20 13.37 24.28
C ALA A 339 -24.12 12.30 24.91
N ALA A 340 -23.96 11.03 24.53
CA ALA A 340 -24.69 9.91 25.10
C ALA A 340 -24.49 9.83 26.62
N ARG A 341 -23.25 9.94 27.08
CA ARG A 341 -22.94 9.95 28.51
C ARG A 341 -23.59 11.14 29.22
N LYS A 342 -23.51 12.33 28.61
CA LYS A 342 -24.04 13.56 29.21
C LYS A 342 -25.57 13.52 29.34
N SER A 343 -26.27 12.99 28.33
CA SER A 343 -27.73 12.88 28.30
C SER A 343 -28.26 11.69 29.11
N GLY A 344 -27.41 10.73 29.47
CA GLY A 344 -27.84 9.47 30.07
C GLY A 344 -28.52 8.53 29.07
N ALA A 345 -28.32 8.72 27.78
CA ALA A 345 -28.88 7.85 26.75
C ALA A 345 -28.39 6.39 26.94
N PRO A 346 -29.30 5.41 26.87
CA PRO A 346 -28.95 4.00 27.10
C PRO A 346 -28.29 3.39 25.86
N VAL A 347 -27.12 3.93 25.46
CA VAL A 347 -26.32 3.48 24.31
C VAL A 347 -24.84 3.44 24.68
N GLU A 348 -24.15 2.45 24.20
CA GLU A 348 -22.70 2.30 24.32
C GLU A 348 -22.06 2.00 22.97
N PHE A 349 -20.89 2.60 22.73
CA PHE A 349 -20.15 2.49 21.48
C PHE A 349 -18.92 1.61 21.66
N HIS A 350 -18.66 0.76 20.69
CA HIS A 350 -17.56 -0.19 20.66
C HIS A 350 -16.80 -0.06 19.35
N LEU A 351 -15.62 0.55 19.39
CA LEU A 351 -14.74 0.65 18.23
C LEU A 351 -13.89 -0.63 18.12
N ILE A 352 -14.24 -1.52 17.19
CA ILE A 352 -13.36 -2.58 16.71
C ILE A 352 -12.39 -1.92 15.74
N GLY A 353 -11.24 -1.50 16.25
CA GLY A 353 -10.31 -0.66 15.53
C GLY A 353 -9.66 0.40 16.41
N TYR A 354 -9.15 1.44 15.76
CA TYR A 354 -8.44 2.53 16.44
C TYR A 354 -8.68 3.87 15.74
N GLY A 355 -8.45 4.97 16.45
CA GLY A 355 -8.49 6.32 15.89
C GLY A 355 -7.12 6.77 15.39
N TYR A 356 -7.07 7.76 14.48
CA TYR A 356 -5.83 8.41 14.04
C TYR A 356 -5.08 9.11 15.19
N ARG A 357 -5.78 9.32 16.31
CA ARG A 357 -5.29 9.80 17.61
C ARG A 357 -5.96 8.99 18.72
N THR A 358 -5.47 9.16 19.94
CA THR A 358 -6.16 8.59 21.12
C THR A 358 -7.52 9.25 21.31
N LEU A 359 -8.59 8.46 21.27
CA LEU A 359 -9.96 8.91 21.51
C LEU A 359 -10.28 8.91 23.01
N ARG A 360 -11.18 9.82 23.42
CA ARG A 360 -11.71 9.86 24.79
C ARG A 360 -12.65 8.68 25.01
N ALA A 361 -12.13 7.63 25.63
CA ALA A 361 -12.86 6.40 25.96
C ALA A 361 -13.37 6.44 27.43
N ARG A 362 -14.01 5.33 27.87
CA ARG A 362 -14.42 5.14 29.28
C ARG A 362 -13.27 5.41 30.24
N PRO A 363 -13.53 6.00 31.42
CA PRO A 363 -14.85 6.35 32.00
C PRO A 363 -15.40 7.70 31.54
N ARG A 364 -14.73 8.45 30.66
CA ARG A 364 -15.12 9.81 30.25
C ARG A 364 -16.26 9.87 29.24
N THR A 365 -16.44 8.81 28.46
CA THR A 365 -17.46 8.67 27.42
C THR A 365 -18.09 7.26 27.46
N HIS A 366 -19.14 7.01 26.71
CA HIS A 366 -19.69 5.67 26.51
C HIS A 366 -18.99 4.93 25.36
N LEU A 367 -17.68 5.12 25.16
CA LEU A 367 -16.87 4.50 24.11
C LEU A 367 -15.85 3.52 24.70
N THR A 368 -15.78 2.33 24.11
CA THR A 368 -14.72 1.33 24.32
C THR A 368 -13.94 1.16 23.02
N VAL A 369 -12.60 1.20 23.07
CA VAL A 369 -11.71 1.05 21.91
C VAL A 369 -10.91 -0.23 22.07
N TYR A 370 -10.96 -1.15 21.08
CA TYR A 370 -10.32 -2.48 21.18
C TYR A 370 -8.92 -2.52 20.54
N GLY A 371 -8.59 -1.58 19.65
CA GLY A 371 -7.28 -1.52 19.00
C GLY A 371 -7.24 -2.19 17.61
N ARG A 372 -6.04 -2.44 17.14
CA ARG A 372 -5.81 -3.03 15.80
C ARG A 372 -6.28 -4.47 15.74
N TYR A 373 -6.73 -4.89 14.56
CA TYR A 373 -7.15 -6.26 14.26
C TYR A 373 -6.74 -6.59 12.82
N GLU A 374 -6.64 -7.88 12.53
CA GLU A 374 -6.47 -8.36 11.16
C GLU A 374 -7.83 -8.38 10.44
N GLU A 375 -7.90 -7.91 9.21
CA GLU A 375 -9.17 -7.76 8.49
C GLU A 375 -9.95 -9.09 8.37
N ALA A 376 -9.24 -10.21 8.28
CA ALA A 376 -9.85 -11.55 8.26
C ALA A 376 -10.59 -11.89 9.56
N ASP A 377 -10.22 -11.26 10.68
CA ASP A 377 -10.83 -11.52 11.99
C ASP A 377 -12.10 -10.71 12.22
N LEU A 378 -12.39 -9.70 11.39
CA LEU A 378 -13.52 -8.81 11.60
C LEU A 378 -14.87 -9.53 11.74
N PRO A 379 -15.21 -10.56 10.95
CA PRO A 379 -16.45 -11.31 11.16
C PRO A 379 -16.54 -11.95 12.56
N ALA A 380 -15.47 -12.62 12.99
CA ALA A 380 -15.41 -13.28 14.30
C ALA A 380 -15.47 -12.25 15.46
N LEU A 381 -14.86 -11.08 15.29
CA LEU A 381 -14.91 -9.99 16.27
C LEU A 381 -16.31 -9.38 16.39
N LEU A 382 -17.01 -9.24 15.27
CA LEU A 382 -18.42 -8.80 15.28
C LEU A 382 -19.32 -9.85 15.98
N ASP A 383 -19.13 -11.13 15.69
CA ASP A 383 -19.86 -12.21 16.34
C ASP A 383 -19.58 -12.25 17.86
N TRP A 384 -18.31 -12.10 18.26
CA TRP A 384 -17.92 -12.04 19.66
C TRP A 384 -18.51 -10.82 20.38
N LEU A 385 -18.41 -9.62 19.78
CA LEU A 385 -18.99 -8.40 20.35
C LEU A 385 -20.50 -8.49 20.39
N ALA A 386 -21.09 -9.15 19.40
CA ALA A 386 -22.53 -9.31 19.22
C ALA A 386 -23.30 -7.98 19.35
N PRO A 387 -22.98 -6.95 18.54
CA PRO A 387 -23.65 -5.65 18.61
C PRO A 387 -25.12 -5.74 18.22
N ASP A 388 -25.90 -4.73 18.58
CA ASP A 388 -27.28 -4.58 18.10
C ASP A 388 -27.32 -3.98 16.70
N LEU A 389 -26.35 -3.11 16.39
CA LEU A 389 -26.14 -2.52 15.06
C LEU A 389 -24.68 -2.09 14.87
N VAL A 390 -24.31 -1.88 13.61
CA VAL A 390 -23.01 -1.29 13.22
C VAL A 390 -23.25 0.10 12.67
N TRP A 391 -22.47 1.08 13.12
CA TRP A 391 -22.55 2.46 12.70
C TRP A 391 -21.28 2.90 11.97
N PHE A 392 -21.45 3.59 10.83
CA PHE A 392 -20.41 4.21 10.06
C PHE A 392 -20.54 5.74 10.14
N PRO A 393 -19.74 6.42 10.96
CA PRO A 393 -19.82 7.89 11.11
C PRO A 393 -19.05 8.68 10.04
N ALA A 394 -18.86 8.12 8.84
CA ALA A 394 -18.01 8.67 7.80
C ALA A 394 -18.45 10.10 7.39
N GLN A 395 -17.46 10.97 7.14
CA GLN A 395 -17.62 12.37 6.80
C GLN A 395 -17.18 12.66 5.36
N TRP A 396 -17.04 11.64 4.52
CA TRP A 396 -16.67 11.75 3.13
C TRP A 396 -17.41 10.70 2.29
N PRO A 397 -17.61 10.91 0.98
CA PRO A 397 -18.29 9.95 0.13
C PRO A 397 -17.38 8.78 -0.22
N GLU A 398 -17.27 7.79 0.68
CA GLU A 398 -16.49 6.57 0.40
C GLU A 398 -16.92 5.93 -0.92
N THR A 399 -15.94 5.49 -1.70
CA THR A 399 -16.20 4.89 -3.02
C THR A 399 -16.63 3.43 -2.92
N TYR A 400 -16.29 2.74 -1.79
CA TYR A 400 -16.66 1.34 -1.61
C TYR A 400 -16.94 0.92 -0.15
N SER A 401 -15.95 0.94 0.75
CA SER A 401 -15.99 0.47 2.15
C SER A 401 -16.01 -1.07 2.31
N TYR A 402 -14.82 -1.67 2.46
CA TYR A 402 -14.65 -3.09 2.81
C TYR A 402 -15.27 -3.47 4.18
N PRO A 403 -15.18 -2.64 5.23
CA PRO A 403 -15.87 -2.92 6.49
C PRO A 403 -17.39 -3.03 6.33
N LEU A 404 -17.99 -2.24 5.43
CA LEU A 404 -19.40 -2.40 5.10
C LEU A 404 -19.69 -3.76 4.48
N SER A 405 -18.81 -4.25 3.58
CA SER A 405 -18.96 -5.60 3.00
C SER A 405 -19.02 -6.67 4.06
N ALA A 406 -18.13 -6.64 5.06
CA ALA A 406 -18.14 -7.59 6.18
C ALA A 406 -19.45 -7.54 6.97
N CYS A 407 -19.99 -6.33 7.21
CA CYS A 407 -21.27 -6.17 7.89
C CYS A 407 -22.46 -6.71 7.07
N LEU A 408 -22.44 -6.50 5.76
CA LEU A 408 -23.47 -6.99 4.85
C LEU A 408 -23.45 -8.53 4.77
N LEU A 409 -22.26 -9.12 4.67
CA LEU A 409 -22.06 -10.57 4.66
C LEU A 409 -22.43 -11.23 6.01
N GLY A 410 -22.22 -10.53 7.11
CA GLY A 410 -22.61 -10.99 8.46
C GLY A 410 -24.07 -10.74 8.80
N GLY A 411 -24.89 -10.12 7.93
CA GLY A 411 -26.30 -9.84 8.20
C GLY A 411 -26.55 -8.85 9.35
N TRP A 412 -25.61 -7.92 9.60
CA TRP A 412 -25.77 -6.93 10.68
C TRP A 412 -26.69 -5.78 10.26
N PRO A 413 -27.54 -5.26 11.19
CA PRO A 413 -28.20 -3.97 11.03
C PRO A 413 -27.17 -2.85 10.91
N VAL A 414 -27.38 -1.86 10.03
CA VAL A 414 -26.41 -0.80 9.73
C VAL A 414 -27.02 0.57 9.81
N VAL A 415 -26.31 1.50 10.46
CA VAL A 415 -26.53 2.96 10.35
C VAL A 415 -25.35 3.56 9.59
N ALA A 416 -25.62 4.40 8.60
CA ALA A 416 -24.56 5.00 7.79
C ALA A 416 -24.97 6.38 7.25
N PRO A 417 -24.01 7.22 6.81
CA PRO A 417 -24.31 8.51 6.21
C PRO A 417 -24.89 8.36 4.80
N ASP A 418 -25.64 9.37 4.35
CA ASP A 418 -26.16 9.52 2.99
C ASP A 418 -25.08 9.94 1.98
N LEU A 419 -23.87 9.42 2.13
CA LEU A 419 -22.71 9.75 1.31
C LEU A 419 -22.15 8.52 0.60
N GLY A 420 -21.84 8.70 -0.69
CA GLY A 420 -21.04 7.75 -1.47
C GLY A 420 -21.63 6.34 -1.50
N ALA A 421 -20.76 5.35 -1.38
CA ALA A 421 -21.13 3.93 -1.45
C ALA A 421 -22.08 3.48 -0.33
N PHE A 422 -22.13 4.16 0.80
CA PHE A 422 -23.04 3.77 1.90
C PHE A 422 -24.50 3.86 1.46
N ALA A 423 -24.90 5.02 0.94
CA ALA A 423 -26.27 5.23 0.47
C ALA A 423 -26.66 4.23 -0.64
N GLU A 424 -25.76 4.03 -1.61
CA GLU A 424 -25.98 3.14 -2.74
C GLU A 424 -26.10 1.66 -2.29
N ARG A 425 -25.15 1.20 -1.47
CA ARG A 425 -25.04 -0.23 -1.10
C ARG A 425 -26.08 -0.68 -0.06
N LEU A 426 -26.67 0.26 0.66
CA LEU A 426 -27.71 0.01 1.64
C LEU A 426 -29.14 0.19 1.08
N GLN A 427 -29.27 0.69 -0.16
CA GLN A 427 -30.56 0.96 -0.77
C GLN A 427 -31.44 -0.30 -0.82
N GLY A 428 -32.67 -0.19 -0.28
CA GLY A 428 -33.66 -1.27 -0.28
C GLY A 428 -33.38 -2.43 0.71
N ARG A 429 -32.30 -2.34 1.50
CA ARG A 429 -32.01 -3.35 2.54
C ARG A 429 -32.81 -3.05 3.82
N GLY A 430 -33.48 -4.03 4.36
CA GLY A 430 -34.15 -3.92 5.67
C GLY A 430 -33.14 -3.67 6.80
N TRP A 431 -33.60 -3.12 7.92
CA TRP A 431 -32.77 -2.86 9.12
C TRP A 431 -31.51 -2.07 8.83
N THR A 432 -31.62 -1.08 7.93
CA THR A 432 -30.59 -0.10 7.61
C THR A 432 -31.16 1.30 7.67
N TRP A 433 -30.37 2.22 8.22
CA TRP A 433 -30.77 3.62 8.34
C TRP A 433 -29.68 4.49 7.71
N VAL A 434 -30.02 5.07 6.58
CA VAL A 434 -29.18 6.07 5.90
C VAL A 434 -29.61 7.44 6.39
N GLN A 435 -28.70 8.17 7.02
CA GLN A 435 -28.96 9.44 7.70
C GLN A 435 -28.11 10.57 7.14
N PRO A 436 -28.54 11.83 7.20
CA PRO A 436 -27.68 12.94 6.83
C PRO A 436 -26.33 12.87 7.55
N TRP A 437 -25.26 13.03 6.80
CA TRP A 437 -23.87 12.87 7.30
C TRP A 437 -23.47 14.01 8.28
N ASP A 438 -24.11 15.17 8.17
CA ASP A 438 -23.81 16.41 8.91
C ASP A 438 -24.61 16.57 10.21
N GLN A 439 -25.24 15.50 10.68
CA GLN A 439 -26.00 15.52 11.93
C GLN A 439 -25.14 15.92 13.14
N THR A 440 -25.76 16.69 14.04
CA THR A 440 -25.19 16.99 15.33
C THR A 440 -25.11 15.74 16.22
N PRO A 441 -24.24 15.72 17.27
CA PRO A 441 -24.20 14.58 18.21
C PRO A 441 -25.54 14.23 18.86
N ALA A 442 -26.41 15.18 19.07
CA ALA A 442 -27.77 14.96 19.64
C ALA A 442 -28.74 14.33 18.64
N GLN A 443 -28.58 14.60 17.34
CA GLN A 443 -29.41 14.03 16.28
C GLN A 443 -28.99 12.58 15.95
N TRP A 444 -27.75 12.23 16.20
CA TRP A 444 -27.26 10.85 16.05
C TRP A 444 -27.73 9.92 17.18
N LEU A 445 -28.11 10.45 18.35
CA LEU A 445 -28.64 9.71 19.50
C LEU A 445 -30.15 9.51 19.41
#